data_53bad940372c020978f72b2a7e7e2efa
#
_entry.id   53bad940372c020978f72b2a7e7e2efa
#
_cell.length_a   1.000
_cell.length_b   1.000
_cell.length_c   1.000
_cell.angle_alpha   90.00
_cell.angle_beta   90.00
_cell.angle_gamma   90.00
#
_symmetry.space_group_name_H-M   'P 1'
#
loop_
_entity.id
_entity.type
_entity.pdbx_description
1 polymer ?
#
loop_
_entity_poly.entity_id
_entity_poly.type
_entity_poly.pdbx_seq_one_letter_code
_entity_poly.pdbx_strand_id
1 'polypeptide(L)'
;MKLFRHVLRSTAAALLLISYAVGSTAFADAAYPTRPIKLVVPYPAGGASDAVARMIGEKLQQAWGQPVIIDNRPGASGMIGTQAVTRAPADGYTVLVHNTVLIQQPAVVEELPYDPFSDLLPVVLTLRTNSLCVVPGDSPAKTLKEFIGLGKANPKQDNY
;
A
#
# COMPACT_ATOMS: atom_id res chain seq x y z
N MET A 1 -5.65 61.91 -40.06
CA MET A 1 -4.71 61.46 -38.99
C MET A 1 -5.40 60.97 -37.72
N LYS A 2 -6.53 61.52 -37.29
CA LYS A 2 -7.26 61.07 -36.06
C LYS A 2 -7.94 59.72 -36.21
N LEU A 3 -8.54 59.41 -37.38
CA LEU A 3 -9.23 58.14 -37.64
C LEU A 3 -8.32 56.91 -37.58
N PHE A 4 -7.08 57.03 -38.07
CA PHE A 4 -6.06 55.97 -38.09
C PHE A 4 -5.61 55.58 -36.65
N ARG A 5 -5.55 56.54 -35.75
CA ARG A 5 -5.21 56.32 -34.33
C ARG A 5 -6.31 55.58 -33.55
N HIS A 6 -7.60 55.75 -33.91
CA HIS A 6 -8.70 55.04 -33.27
C HIS A 6 -8.76 53.58 -33.71
N VAL A 7 -8.54 53.31 -35.00
CA VAL A 7 -8.50 51.92 -35.52
C VAL A 7 -7.36 51.14 -34.90
N LEU A 8 -6.17 51.75 -34.79
CA LEU A 8 -4.99 51.07 -34.19
C LEU A 8 -5.16 50.76 -32.68
N ARG A 9 -5.88 51.63 -31.94
CA ARG A 9 -6.20 51.43 -30.52
C ARG A 9 -7.24 50.33 -30.30
N SER A 10 -8.23 50.22 -31.19
CA SER A 10 -9.27 49.22 -31.11
C SER A 10 -8.73 47.82 -31.43
N THR A 11 -7.82 47.69 -32.38
CA THR A 11 -7.20 46.40 -32.73
C THR A 11 -6.22 45.91 -31.63
N ALA A 12 -5.49 46.82 -30.97
CA ALA A 12 -4.61 46.47 -29.85
C ALA A 12 -5.39 46.02 -28.62
N ALA A 13 -6.55 46.63 -28.32
CA ALA A 13 -7.43 46.22 -27.22
C ALA A 13 -8.10 44.85 -27.48
N ALA A 14 -8.48 44.54 -28.72
CA ALA A 14 -9.04 43.26 -29.10
C ALA A 14 -8.02 42.13 -29.03
N LEU A 15 -6.77 42.35 -29.39
CA LEU A 15 -5.68 41.38 -29.28
C LEU A 15 -5.31 41.07 -27.82
N LEU A 16 -5.36 42.04 -26.91
CA LEU A 16 -5.14 41.86 -25.48
C LEU A 16 -6.25 41.04 -24.81
N LEU A 17 -7.51 41.22 -25.22
CA LEU A 17 -8.64 40.43 -24.70
C LEU A 17 -8.60 38.97 -25.15
N ILE A 18 -8.11 38.67 -26.36
CA ILE A 18 -7.95 37.31 -26.86
C ILE A 18 -6.81 36.56 -26.13
N SER A 19 -5.74 37.27 -25.72
CA SER A 19 -4.64 36.68 -24.94
C SER A 19 -5.06 36.25 -23.53
N TYR A 20 -6.07 36.86 -22.94
CA TYR A 20 -6.57 36.47 -21.60
C TYR A 20 -7.49 35.24 -21.63
N ALA A 21 -8.10 34.93 -22.77
CA ALA A 21 -9.01 33.80 -22.90
C ALA A 21 -8.32 32.43 -23.10
N VAL A 22 -7.04 32.39 -23.43
CA VAL A 22 -6.28 31.15 -23.72
C VAL A 22 -5.58 30.57 -22.48
N GLY A 23 -5.60 31.28 -21.34
CA GLY A 23 -4.77 30.97 -20.15
C GLY A 23 -5.39 30.03 -19.12
N SER A 24 -6.62 29.55 -19.26
CA SER A 24 -7.27 28.72 -18.25
C SER A 24 -7.64 27.34 -18.79
N THR A 25 -6.65 26.56 -19.21
CA THR A 25 -6.81 25.11 -19.10
C THR A 25 -6.69 24.78 -17.62
N ALA A 26 -7.83 24.80 -16.92
CA ALA A 26 -7.93 24.11 -15.63
C ALA A 26 -7.55 22.66 -15.92
N PHE A 27 -6.35 22.25 -15.48
CA PHE A 27 -6.09 20.84 -15.28
C PHE A 27 -7.12 20.40 -14.24
N ALA A 28 -8.25 19.87 -14.71
CA ALA A 28 -9.14 19.12 -13.85
C ALA A 28 -8.25 18.00 -13.29
N ASP A 29 -7.93 18.12 -12.02
CA ASP A 29 -7.23 17.08 -11.29
C ASP A 29 -8.08 15.84 -11.46
N ALA A 30 -7.62 14.92 -12.32
CA ALA A 30 -8.42 13.76 -12.70
C ALA A 30 -8.67 13.00 -11.40
N ALA A 31 -9.94 12.98 -10.95
CA ALA A 31 -10.32 12.47 -9.66
C ALA A 31 -9.78 11.06 -9.47
N TYR A 32 -8.77 10.88 -8.61
CA TYR A 32 -8.21 9.58 -8.26
C TYR A 32 -9.29 8.72 -7.59
N PRO A 33 -9.42 7.41 -7.96
CA PRO A 33 -8.70 6.68 -9.00
C PRO A 33 -9.40 6.74 -10.38
N THR A 34 -8.60 6.82 -11.46
CA THR A 34 -9.09 6.80 -12.85
C THR A 34 -8.90 5.46 -13.55
N ARG A 35 -8.24 4.51 -12.92
CA ARG A 35 -7.92 3.18 -13.43
C ARG A 35 -7.89 2.14 -12.31
N PRO A 36 -7.85 0.85 -12.62
CA PRO A 36 -7.83 -0.21 -11.61
C PRO A 36 -6.69 -0.06 -10.60
N ILE A 37 -7.00 -0.32 -9.32
CA ILE A 37 -6.03 -0.36 -8.23
C ILE A 37 -5.64 -1.81 -7.97
N LYS A 38 -4.37 -2.06 -7.72
CA LYS A 38 -3.84 -3.36 -7.36
C LYS A 38 -3.50 -3.42 -5.87
N LEU A 39 -4.14 -4.35 -5.14
CA LEU A 39 -3.77 -4.70 -3.77
C LEU A 39 -2.87 -5.94 -3.81
N VAL A 40 -1.58 -5.75 -3.58
CA VAL A 40 -0.62 -6.86 -3.50
C VAL A 40 -0.66 -7.46 -2.10
N VAL A 41 -0.96 -8.75 -2.03
CA VAL A 41 -1.00 -9.54 -0.80
C VAL A 41 0.18 -10.52 -0.85
N PRO A 42 1.21 -10.39 -0.02
CA PRO A 42 2.41 -11.22 -0.09
C PRO A 42 2.23 -12.59 0.60
N TYR A 43 1.02 -13.12 0.57
CA TYR A 43 0.62 -14.38 1.17
C TYR A 43 -0.28 -15.17 0.22
N PRO A 44 -0.37 -16.51 0.40
CA PRO A 44 -1.26 -17.35 -0.39
C PRO A 44 -2.72 -16.89 -0.33
N ALA A 45 -3.45 -17.08 -1.42
CA ALA A 45 -4.88 -16.85 -1.46
C ALA A 45 -5.62 -17.74 -0.44
N GLY A 46 -6.71 -17.23 0.14
CA GLY A 46 -7.51 -17.91 1.16
C GLY A 46 -7.02 -17.73 2.60
N GLY A 47 -5.86 -17.11 2.81
CA GLY A 47 -5.36 -16.76 4.15
C GLY A 47 -6.02 -15.53 4.74
N ALA A 48 -5.75 -15.23 6.03
CA ALA A 48 -6.34 -14.09 6.74
C ALA A 48 -6.06 -12.74 6.05
N SER A 49 -4.83 -12.51 5.58
CA SER A 49 -4.48 -11.28 4.87
C SER A 49 -5.21 -11.14 3.52
N ASP A 50 -5.43 -12.26 2.82
CA ASP A 50 -6.20 -12.28 1.57
C ASP A 50 -7.67 -11.97 1.82
N ALA A 51 -8.28 -12.56 2.85
CA ALA A 51 -9.66 -12.28 3.24
C ALA A 51 -9.87 -10.80 3.57
N VAL A 52 -8.97 -10.20 4.34
CA VAL A 52 -9.01 -8.75 4.65
C VAL A 52 -8.86 -7.92 3.38
N ALA A 53 -7.90 -8.25 2.50
CA ALA A 53 -7.68 -7.53 1.25
C ALA A 53 -8.90 -7.58 0.33
N ARG A 54 -9.59 -8.73 0.25
CA ARG A 54 -10.83 -8.87 -0.55
C ARG A 54 -11.98 -8.05 0.01
N MET A 55 -12.18 -8.07 1.34
CA MET A 55 -13.23 -7.25 1.98
C MET A 55 -12.98 -5.75 1.76
N ILE A 56 -11.74 -5.30 1.89
CA ILE A 56 -11.36 -3.90 1.64
C ILE A 56 -11.52 -3.58 0.15
N GLY A 57 -11.02 -4.44 -0.74
CA GLY A 57 -11.09 -4.26 -2.18
C GLY A 57 -12.53 -4.12 -2.68
N GLU A 58 -13.46 -4.93 -2.16
CA GLU A 58 -14.88 -4.82 -2.48
C GLU A 58 -15.46 -3.46 -2.08
N LYS A 59 -15.16 -2.98 -0.86
CA LYS A 59 -15.64 -1.68 -0.36
C LYS A 59 -15.05 -0.51 -1.14
N LEU A 60 -13.77 -0.57 -1.47
CA LEU A 60 -13.11 0.45 -2.28
C LEU A 60 -13.67 0.48 -3.70
N GLN A 61 -13.91 -0.68 -4.31
CA GLN A 61 -14.54 -0.78 -5.64
C GLN A 61 -15.94 -0.16 -5.64
N GLN A 62 -16.75 -0.43 -4.60
CA GLN A 62 -18.07 0.18 -4.44
C GLN A 62 -18.00 1.70 -4.27
N ALA A 63 -17.03 2.20 -3.51
CA ALA A 63 -16.87 3.62 -3.23
C ALA A 63 -16.32 4.43 -4.41
N TRP A 64 -15.39 3.86 -5.17
CA TRP A 64 -14.67 4.57 -6.23
C TRP A 64 -15.14 4.26 -7.64
N GLY A 65 -15.97 3.23 -7.82
CA GLY A 65 -16.41 2.79 -9.15
C GLY A 65 -15.30 2.25 -10.05
N GLN A 66 -14.11 1.99 -9.48
CA GLN A 66 -12.96 1.44 -10.20
C GLN A 66 -12.66 0.03 -9.72
N PRO A 67 -12.24 -0.89 -10.59
CA PRO A 67 -11.87 -2.24 -10.21
C PRO A 67 -10.71 -2.25 -9.19
N VAL A 68 -10.81 -3.11 -8.17
CA VAL A 68 -9.74 -3.39 -7.22
C VAL A 68 -9.30 -4.83 -7.37
N ILE A 69 -8.07 -5.03 -7.83
CA ILE A 69 -7.50 -6.34 -8.18
C ILE A 69 -6.65 -6.83 -7.01
N ILE A 70 -6.97 -8.01 -6.48
CA ILE A 70 -6.16 -8.68 -5.46
C ILE A 70 -5.09 -9.53 -6.15
N ASP A 71 -3.82 -9.18 -5.92
CA ASP A 71 -2.64 -9.84 -6.51
C ASP A 71 -1.87 -10.58 -5.40
N ASN A 72 -2.10 -11.89 -5.26
CA ASN A 72 -1.40 -12.71 -4.28
C ASN A 72 -0.01 -13.06 -4.77
N ARG A 73 1.04 -12.60 -4.07
CA ARG A 73 2.46 -12.83 -4.37
C ARG A 73 3.20 -13.42 -3.18
N PRO A 74 2.95 -14.69 -2.85
CA PRO A 74 3.61 -15.34 -1.71
C PRO A 74 5.09 -15.61 -1.99
N GLY A 75 5.82 -15.86 -0.92
CA GLY A 75 7.22 -16.32 -0.95
C GLY A 75 8.14 -15.51 -0.06
N ALA A 76 9.17 -16.20 0.47
CA ALA A 76 10.20 -15.65 1.35
C ALA A 76 9.61 -14.77 2.48
N SER A 77 8.64 -15.31 3.23
CA SER A 77 7.94 -14.58 4.32
C SER A 77 7.34 -13.24 3.91
N GLY A 78 6.89 -13.13 2.64
CA GLY A 78 6.27 -11.91 2.10
C GLY A 78 7.25 -10.96 1.39
N MET A 79 8.54 -11.24 1.37
CA MET A 79 9.54 -10.37 0.73
C MET A 79 9.30 -10.21 -0.77
N ILE A 80 8.89 -11.28 -1.48
CA ILE A 80 8.65 -11.24 -2.93
C ILE A 80 7.55 -10.24 -3.27
N GLY A 81 6.41 -10.32 -2.59
CA GLY A 81 5.30 -9.41 -2.82
C GLY A 81 5.62 -7.97 -2.40
N THR A 82 6.31 -7.79 -1.27
CA THR A 82 6.75 -6.46 -0.80
C THR A 82 7.69 -5.80 -1.80
N GLN A 83 8.71 -6.52 -2.29
CA GLN A 83 9.64 -6.01 -3.29
C GLN A 83 8.95 -5.63 -4.60
N ALA A 84 7.89 -6.34 -4.99
CA ALA A 84 7.12 -5.98 -6.17
C ALA A 84 6.40 -4.63 -6.00
N VAL A 85 6.01 -4.26 -4.78
CA VAL A 85 5.40 -2.96 -4.49
C VAL A 85 6.44 -1.86 -4.41
N THR A 86 7.58 -2.07 -3.73
CA THR A 86 8.64 -1.06 -3.63
C THR A 86 9.25 -0.69 -4.98
N ARG A 87 9.18 -1.59 -5.97
CA ARG A 87 9.61 -1.33 -7.35
C ARG A 87 8.52 -0.76 -8.27
N ALA A 88 7.28 -0.71 -7.80
CA ALA A 88 6.18 -0.15 -8.58
C ALA A 88 6.21 1.40 -8.54
N PRO A 89 5.59 2.08 -9.51
CA PRO A 89 5.42 3.53 -9.44
C PRO A 89 4.70 3.95 -8.13
N ALA A 90 5.20 5.01 -7.48
CA ALA A 90 4.64 5.55 -6.25
C ALA A 90 3.44 6.48 -6.56
N ASP A 91 2.46 5.99 -7.33
CA ASP A 91 1.32 6.75 -7.83
C ASP A 91 -0.01 6.36 -7.15
N GLY A 92 0.04 5.53 -6.12
CA GLY A 92 -1.11 5.07 -5.36
C GLY A 92 -1.90 3.91 -6.00
N TYR A 93 -1.56 3.45 -7.20
CA TYR A 93 -2.29 2.36 -7.87
C TYR A 93 -1.78 0.96 -7.56
N THR A 94 -0.65 0.85 -6.86
CA THR A 94 -0.14 -0.42 -6.33
C THR A 94 0.05 -0.28 -4.83
N VAL A 95 -0.77 -0.99 -4.06
CA VAL A 95 -0.83 -0.89 -2.61
C VAL A 95 -0.50 -2.24 -1.99
N LEU A 96 0.32 -2.25 -0.95
CA LEU A 96 0.66 -3.45 -0.19
C LEU A 96 -0.34 -3.68 0.94
N VAL A 97 -0.87 -4.90 1.06
CA VAL A 97 -1.63 -5.36 2.23
C VAL A 97 -0.79 -6.39 2.98
N HIS A 98 -0.21 -5.97 4.08
CA HIS A 98 0.73 -6.79 4.85
C HIS A 98 0.33 -6.86 6.32
N ASN A 99 0.92 -7.79 7.05
CA ASN A 99 0.79 -7.90 8.51
C ASN A 99 2.07 -7.42 9.23
N THR A 100 2.15 -7.60 10.54
CA THR A 100 3.27 -7.16 11.37
C THR A 100 4.62 -7.77 11.01
N VAL A 101 4.67 -8.86 10.24
CA VAL A 101 5.93 -9.47 9.76
C VAL A 101 6.76 -8.45 8.98
N LEU A 102 6.14 -7.54 8.23
CA LEU A 102 6.84 -6.50 7.47
C LEU A 102 7.84 -5.71 8.32
N ILE A 103 7.38 -5.23 9.48
CA ILE A 103 8.22 -4.42 10.39
C ILE A 103 9.16 -5.26 11.26
N GLN A 104 8.97 -6.58 11.31
CA GLN A 104 9.83 -7.51 12.03
C GLN A 104 11.00 -8.02 11.17
N GLN A 105 10.86 -7.99 9.85
CA GLN A 105 11.86 -8.50 8.91
C GLN A 105 13.28 -7.92 9.13
N PRO A 106 13.47 -6.61 9.38
CA PRO A 106 14.81 -6.06 9.62
C PRO A 106 15.53 -6.66 10.85
N ALA A 107 14.77 -7.22 11.80
CA ALA A 107 15.35 -7.84 13.00
C ALA A 107 15.74 -9.30 12.81
N VAL A 108 15.27 -9.97 11.74
CA VAL A 108 15.44 -11.43 11.55
C VAL A 108 16.08 -11.80 10.20
N VAL A 109 16.17 -10.83 9.28
CA VAL A 109 16.75 -11.01 7.94
C VAL A 109 17.95 -10.09 7.79
N GLU A 110 19.12 -10.65 7.57
CA GLU A 110 20.38 -9.88 7.46
C GLU A 110 20.41 -8.96 6.23
N GLU A 111 19.89 -9.43 5.10
CA GLU A 111 19.87 -8.68 3.85
C GLU A 111 18.44 -8.58 3.30
N LEU A 112 17.77 -7.46 3.59
CA LEU A 112 16.48 -7.13 2.98
C LEU A 112 16.71 -6.36 1.67
N PRO A 113 15.98 -6.72 0.58
CA PRO A 113 16.09 -6.02 -0.69
C PRO A 113 15.30 -4.69 -0.74
N TYR A 114 14.82 -4.20 0.39
CA TYR A 114 14.09 -2.95 0.59
C TYR A 114 14.16 -2.53 2.06
N ASP A 115 13.88 -1.26 2.33
CA ASP A 115 13.67 -0.75 3.69
C ASP A 115 12.17 -0.51 3.93
N PRO A 116 11.53 -1.27 4.83
CA PRO A 116 10.09 -1.11 5.08
C PRO A 116 9.71 0.25 5.67
N PHE A 117 10.65 1.02 6.20
CA PHE A 117 10.40 2.32 6.83
C PHE A 117 10.61 3.50 5.89
N SER A 118 11.47 3.37 4.87
CA SER A 118 11.76 4.43 3.90
C SER A 118 11.10 4.20 2.54
N ASP A 119 10.95 2.94 2.10
CA ASP A 119 10.45 2.62 0.75
C ASP A 119 8.92 2.49 0.68
N LEU A 120 8.25 2.47 1.84
CA LEU A 120 6.81 2.30 1.94
C LEU A 120 6.18 3.40 2.79
N LEU A 121 5.12 4.01 2.27
CA LEU A 121 4.31 4.98 3.02
C LEU A 121 3.13 4.25 3.68
N PRO A 122 3.03 4.23 5.04
CA PRO A 122 1.88 3.64 5.71
C PRO A 122 0.61 4.47 5.46
N VAL A 123 -0.47 3.79 5.02
CA VAL A 123 -1.75 4.42 4.70
C VAL A 123 -2.74 4.28 5.87
N VAL A 124 -3.00 3.03 6.29
CA VAL A 124 -3.98 2.76 7.34
C VAL A 124 -3.73 1.41 8.01
N LEU A 125 -4.03 1.34 9.31
CA LEU A 125 -4.11 0.08 10.04
C LEU A 125 -5.51 -0.52 9.86
N THR A 126 -5.61 -1.58 9.06
CA THR A 126 -6.90 -2.17 8.66
C THR A 126 -7.51 -3.10 9.71
N LEU A 127 -6.66 -3.78 10.51
CA LEU A 127 -7.09 -4.79 11.48
C LEU A 127 -6.08 -4.86 12.64
N ARG A 128 -6.60 -5.13 13.83
CA ARG A 128 -5.81 -5.57 15.00
C ARG A 128 -6.26 -6.96 15.39
N THR A 129 -5.31 -7.85 15.63
CA THR A 129 -5.57 -9.21 16.11
C THR A 129 -4.79 -9.46 17.38
N ASN A 130 -5.35 -10.31 18.25
CA ASN A 130 -4.63 -10.82 19.40
C ASN A 130 -3.94 -12.13 19.00
N SER A 131 -2.67 -12.27 19.39
CA SER A 131 -1.95 -13.54 19.26
C SER A 131 -2.00 -14.30 20.58
N LEU A 132 -2.27 -15.58 20.50
CA LEU A 132 -2.26 -16.48 21.66
C LEU A 132 -1.12 -17.48 21.47
N CYS A 133 -0.33 -17.66 22.51
CA CYS A 133 0.61 -18.77 22.58
C CYS A 133 -0.12 -19.95 23.22
N VAL A 134 -0.23 -21.07 22.48
CA VAL A 134 -0.88 -22.27 22.96
C VAL A 134 0.12 -23.42 22.96
N VAL A 135 -0.02 -24.32 23.92
CA VAL A 135 0.75 -25.55 24.04
C VAL A 135 -0.22 -26.73 24.18
N PRO A 136 0.17 -27.96 23.83
CA PRO A 136 -0.64 -29.16 24.09
C PRO A 136 -1.08 -29.22 25.57
N GLY A 137 -2.26 -29.79 25.83
CA GLY A 137 -2.84 -29.83 27.19
C GLY A 137 -2.00 -30.61 28.20
N ASP A 138 -1.21 -31.57 27.74
CA ASP A 138 -0.25 -32.39 28.50
C ASP A 138 1.14 -31.76 28.64
N SER A 139 1.37 -30.58 28.07
CA SER A 139 2.63 -29.86 28.20
C SER A 139 2.97 -29.61 29.68
N PRO A 140 4.22 -29.85 30.08
CA PRO A 140 4.71 -29.55 31.43
C PRO A 140 4.74 -28.03 31.72
N ALA A 141 4.85 -27.17 30.68
CA ALA A 141 4.80 -25.73 30.83
C ALA A 141 3.35 -25.25 31.00
N LYS A 142 3.09 -24.52 32.07
CA LYS A 142 1.79 -23.87 32.34
C LYS A 142 1.86 -22.34 32.21
N THR A 143 3.04 -21.81 32.07
CA THR A 143 3.32 -20.38 31.89
C THR A 143 4.30 -20.14 30.77
N LEU A 144 4.28 -18.95 30.17
CA LEU A 144 5.25 -18.56 29.14
C LEU A 144 6.71 -18.65 29.63
N LYS A 145 6.96 -18.32 30.92
CA LYS A 145 8.28 -18.43 31.52
C LYS A 145 8.79 -19.86 31.55
N GLU A 146 7.93 -20.81 31.97
CA GLU A 146 8.26 -22.24 31.96
C GLU A 146 8.49 -22.75 30.55
N PHE A 147 7.66 -22.37 29.58
CA PHE A 147 7.82 -22.71 28.17
C PHE A 147 9.18 -22.24 27.61
N ILE A 148 9.56 -20.98 27.86
CA ILE A 148 10.86 -20.44 27.48
C ILE A 148 12.00 -21.22 28.16
N GLY A 149 11.79 -21.58 29.42
CA GLY A 149 12.78 -22.41 30.17
C GLY A 149 13.02 -23.78 29.54
N LEU A 150 11.95 -24.46 29.12
CA LEU A 150 12.01 -25.75 28.42
C LEU A 150 12.75 -25.63 27.08
N GLY A 151 12.40 -24.64 26.24
CA GLY A 151 13.07 -24.43 24.96
C GLY A 151 14.56 -24.11 25.11
N LYS A 152 14.96 -23.34 26.14
CA LYS A 152 16.38 -23.12 26.42
C LYS A 152 17.13 -24.36 26.91
N ALA A 153 16.47 -25.24 27.64
CA ALA A 153 17.04 -26.50 28.13
C ALA A 153 17.18 -27.56 27.00
N ASN A 154 16.30 -27.53 26.00
CA ASN A 154 16.21 -28.53 24.94
C ASN A 154 16.14 -27.90 23.53
N PRO A 155 17.13 -27.12 23.09
CA PRO A 155 17.06 -26.32 21.87
C PRO A 155 16.93 -27.10 20.56
N LYS A 156 16.98 -28.45 20.60
CA LYS A 156 16.87 -29.32 19.42
C LYS A 156 15.56 -30.13 19.38
N GLN A 157 14.72 -30.05 20.40
CA GLN A 157 13.50 -30.88 20.50
C GLN A 157 12.21 -30.10 20.17
N ASP A 158 12.24 -28.76 20.16
CA ASP A 158 11.07 -27.96 19.85
C ASP A 158 10.97 -27.77 18.34
N ASN A 159 10.21 -28.66 17.68
CA ASN A 159 9.71 -28.47 16.33
C ASN A 159 8.30 -27.84 16.44
N TYR A 160 8.14 -26.69 15.82
CA TYR A 160 6.85 -26.02 15.67
C TYR A 160 6.12 -26.51 14.44
#